data_74490427fb04d2168ab6d382e0cace35
#
_entry.id   74490427fb04d2168ab6d382e0cace35
#
_cell.length_a   1.000
_cell.length_b   1.000
_cell.length_c   1.000
_cell.angle_alpha   90.00
_cell.angle_beta   90.00
_cell.angle_gamma   90.00
#
_symmetry.space_group_name_H-M   'P 1'
#
loop_
_entity.id
_entity.type
_entity.pdbx_description
1 polymer ?
#
loop_
_entity_poly.entity_id
_entity_poly.type
_entity_poly.pdbx_seq_one_letter_code
_entity_poly.pdbx_strand_id
1 'polypeptide(L)'
;MNKIKLNKFKREIAQVYDRRQDTYDRGKAGRWHYDLACRLVECVDVRSGQRVLDLATGTGMVAIEAAKKVGDSGQIIGIDIASGLLAVARQKIADARLNNITLKLADIEVLNFAENSFDCVMCCSALPLLTDVPADLRLWHSFLVPGGKIGLCVFADTAFVHGVVLQKVARRYGINLTMSDLTGTPDKCRSLLTTAGYRNIEITTEQYGSYISLDSSADKSWDTSLQHPHCYPLLNLPSQDLEKAKAEYIEELQTLVTDKGIWNDMTTYFVVARK
;
A
#
# COMPACT_ATOMS: atom_id res chain seq x y z
N MET A 1 15.15 13.24 18.18
CA MET A 1 14.59 12.42 17.06
C MET A 1 15.33 12.80 15.79
N ASN A 2 16.08 11.87 15.20
CA ASN A 2 16.74 12.13 13.92
C ASN A 2 15.67 12.33 12.84
N LYS A 3 15.63 13.53 12.23
CA LYS A 3 14.76 13.77 11.06
C LYS A 3 15.34 13.02 9.87
N ILE A 4 14.57 12.10 9.27
CA ILE A 4 14.95 11.47 8.01
C ILE A 4 14.93 12.49 6.87
N LYS A 5 15.84 12.32 5.91
CA LYS A 5 15.96 13.20 4.75
C LYS A 5 15.03 12.72 3.65
N LEU A 6 13.84 13.30 3.55
CA LEU A 6 12.83 12.97 2.52
C LEU A 6 12.81 14.03 1.42
N ASN A 7 12.53 13.65 0.18
CA ASN A 7 12.18 14.59 -0.89
C ASN A 7 10.79 15.22 -0.62
N LYS A 8 10.37 16.19 -1.47
CA LYS A 8 9.09 16.89 -1.28
C LYS A 8 7.91 15.93 -1.30
N PHE A 9 7.83 15.08 -2.32
CA PHE A 9 6.73 14.12 -2.50
C PHE A 9 6.58 13.18 -1.29
N LYS A 10 7.67 12.56 -0.83
CA LYS A 10 7.66 11.66 0.33
C LYS A 10 7.29 12.37 1.64
N ARG A 11 7.70 13.64 1.81
CA ARG A 11 7.23 14.44 2.96
C ARG A 11 5.72 14.65 2.95
N GLU A 12 5.16 14.93 1.77
CA GLU A 12 3.72 15.11 1.61
C GLU A 12 2.96 13.80 1.87
N ILE A 13 3.47 12.67 1.36
CA ILE A 13 2.93 11.32 1.67
C ILE A 13 2.97 11.09 3.18
N ALA A 14 4.11 11.29 3.85
CA ALA A 14 4.21 11.10 5.29
C ALA A 14 3.18 11.95 6.06
N GLN A 15 2.99 13.22 5.66
CA GLN A 15 2.00 14.11 6.28
C GLN A 15 0.55 13.64 6.06
N VAL A 16 0.21 13.10 4.88
CA VAL A 16 -1.11 12.52 4.61
C VAL A 16 -1.40 11.38 5.58
N TYR A 17 -0.44 10.49 5.78
CA TYR A 17 -0.60 9.34 6.67
C TYR A 17 -0.52 9.72 8.16
N ASP A 18 0.33 10.68 8.54
CA ASP A 18 0.36 11.21 9.92
C ASP A 18 -1.00 11.81 10.33
N ARG A 19 -1.69 12.54 9.43
CA ARG A 19 -3.04 13.05 9.70
C ARG A 19 -4.09 11.95 9.89
N ARG A 20 -3.85 10.76 9.40
CA ARG A 20 -4.78 9.62 9.50
C ARG A 20 -4.52 8.72 10.72
N GLN A 21 -3.49 8.99 11.52
CA GLN A 21 -3.06 8.12 12.62
C GLN A 21 -4.20 7.68 13.56
N ASP A 22 -5.11 8.60 13.91
CA ASP A 22 -6.22 8.31 14.84
C ASP A 22 -7.40 7.58 14.19
N THR A 23 -7.44 7.51 12.87
CA THR A 23 -8.56 6.95 12.10
C THR A 23 -8.21 5.76 11.23
N TYR A 24 -6.92 5.52 11.00
CA TYR A 24 -6.43 4.51 10.05
C TYR A 24 -6.94 3.10 10.37
N ASP A 25 -6.97 2.74 11.66
CA ASP A 25 -7.40 1.43 12.15
C ASP A 25 -8.90 1.36 12.48
N ARG A 26 -9.69 2.41 12.19
CA ARG A 26 -11.08 2.48 12.59
C ARG A 26 -12.07 2.05 11.51
N GLY A 27 -13.21 1.55 11.95
CA GLY A 27 -14.35 1.22 11.09
C GLY A 27 -14.06 0.11 10.08
N LYS A 28 -14.83 0.14 8.98
CA LYS A 28 -14.71 -0.87 7.91
C LYS A 28 -13.35 -0.85 7.22
N ALA A 29 -12.77 0.34 7.00
CA ALA A 29 -11.47 0.48 6.37
C ALA A 29 -10.34 -0.12 7.23
N GLY A 30 -10.34 0.15 8.54
CA GLY A 30 -9.36 -0.43 9.45
C GLY A 30 -9.46 -1.95 9.53
N ARG A 31 -10.69 -2.48 9.55
CA ARG A 31 -10.93 -3.93 9.50
C ARG A 31 -10.37 -4.54 8.22
N TRP A 32 -10.66 -3.93 7.07
CA TRP A 32 -10.15 -4.38 5.79
C TRP A 32 -8.61 -4.36 5.72
N HIS A 33 -7.95 -3.28 6.19
CA HIS A 33 -6.49 -3.24 6.27
C HIS A 33 -5.91 -4.38 7.12
N TYR A 34 -6.59 -4.70 8.24
CA TYR A 34 -6.19 -5.81 9.11
C TYR A 34 -6.35 -7.16 8.40
N ASP A 35 -7.47 -7.37 7.71
CA ASP A 35 -7.72 -8.60 6.96
C ASP A 35 -6.66 -8.81 5.86
N LEU A 36 -6.27 -7.73 5.15
CA LEU A 36 -5.17 -7.76 4.17
C LEU A 36 -3.82 -8.14 4.81
N ALA A 37 -3.52 -7.59 5.97
CA ALA A 37 -2.27 -7.88 6.68
C ALA A 37 -2.21 -9.35 7.13
N CYS A 38 -3.29 -9.88 7.72
CA CYS A 38 -3.39 -11.29 8.09
C CYS A 38 -3.20 -12.19 6.87
N ARG A 39 -3.90 -11.87 5.78
CA ARG A 39 -3.85 -12.68 4.56
C ARG A 39 -2.47 -12.67 3.91
N LEU A 40 -1.79 -11.52 3.89
CA LEU A 40 -0.42 -11.43 3.37
C LEU A 40 0.54 -12.32 4.17
N VAL A 41 0.47 -12.26 5.51
CA VAL A 41 1.31 -13.10 6.40
C VAL A 41 1.06 -14.60 6.18
N GLU A 42 -0.21 -14.99 5.96
CA GLU A 42 -0.58 -16.37 5.61
C GLU A 42 -0.02 -16.79 4.26
N CYS A 43 -0.20 -15.97 3.20
CA CYS A 43 0.30 -16.28 1.86
C CYS A 43 1.82 -16.44 1.82
N VAL A 44 2.56 -15.60 2.55
CA VAL A 44 4.02 -15.72 2.68
C VAL A 44 4.42 -16.98 3.44
N ASP A 45 3.51 -17.54 4.24
CA ASP A 45 3.78 -18.71 5.09
C ASP A 45 4.98 -18.42 6.02
N VAL A 46 4.80 -17.34 6.83
CA VAL A 46 5.80 -16.95 7.83
C VAL A 46 5.92 -18.01 8.92
N ARG A 47 7.15 -18.38 9.29
CA ARG A 47 7.45 -19.51 10.19
C ARG A 47 8.25 -19.07 11.41
N SER A 48 8.22 -19.91 12.45
CA SER A 48 8.98 -19.72 13.67
C SER A 48 10.47 -19.50 13.40
N GLY A 49 11.09 -18.57 14.12
CA GLY A 49 12.51 -18.26 14.08
C GLY A 49 12.93 -17.34 12.93
N GLN A 50 12.05 -17.00 11.98
CA GLN A 50 12.41 -16.19 10.83
C GLN A 50 12.67 -14.72 11.18
N ARG A 51 13.52 -14.09 10.38
CA ARG A 51 13.76 -12.64 10.37
C ARG A 51 12.95 -12.01 9.24
N VAL A 52 12.05 -11.11 9.60
CA VAL A 52 11.08 -10.49 8.68
C VAL A 52 11.29 -8.98 8.62
N LEU A 53 11.28 -8.43 7.41
CA LEU A 53 11.27 -7.00 7.15
C LEU A 53 9.87 -6.59 6.65
N ASP A 54 9.20 -5.73 7.40
CA ASP A 54 7.89 -5.17 7.05
C ASP A 54 8.07 -3.72 6.58
N LEU A 55 7.93 -3.52 5.29
CA LEU A 55 8.14 -2.26 4.58
C LEU A 55 6.83 -1.47 4.50
N ALA A 56 6.88 -0.20 4.86
CA ALA A 56 5.72 0.66 5.07
C ALA A 56 4.74 0.03 6.09
N THR A 57 5.27 -0.30 7.26
CA THR A 57 4.59 -1.04 8.32
C THR A 57 3.33 -0.33 8.85
N GLY A 58 3.22 0.99 8.65
CA GLY A 58 2.09 1.80 9.09
C GLY A 58 1.85 1.69 10.59
N THR A 59 0.64 1.28 10.97
CA THR A 59 0.23 1.01 12.35
C THR A 59 0.65 -0.38 12.85
N GLY A 60 1.55 -1.07 12.12
CA GLY A 60 2.18 -2.32 12.52
C GLY A 60 1.32 -3.58 12.34
N MET A 61 0.27 -3.55 11.52
CA MET A 61 -0.63 -4.71 11.38
C MET A 61 0.10 -5.96 10.89
N VAL A 62 0.89 -5.85 9.80
CA VAL A 62 1.69 -6.95 9.25
C VAL A 62 2.77 -7.37 10.26
N ALA A 63 3.51 -6.41 10.82
CA ALA A 63 4.57 -6.67 11.80
C ALA A 63 4.05 -7.46 13.02
N ILE A 64 2.89 -7.08 13.57
CA ILE A 64 2.29 -7.73 14.74
C ILE A 64 1.84 -9.16 14.39
N GLU A 65 1.18 -9.35 13.26
CA GLU A 65 0.74 -10.70 12.86
C GLU A 65 1.93 -11.62 12.52
N ALA A 66 2.95 -11.08 11.85
CA ALA A 66 4.19 -11.81 11.59
C ALA A 66 4.93 -12.17 12.89
N ALA A 67 4.98 -11.26 13.87
CA ALA A 67 5.64 -11.48 15.16
C ALA A 67 5.04 -12.65 15.94
N LYS A 68 3.71 -12.81 15.90
CA LYS A 68 3.02 -13.96 16.49
C LYS A 68 3.41 -15.29 15.82
N LYS A 69 3.71 -15.25 14.51
CA LYS A 69 4.10 -16.46 13.75
C LYS A 69 5.57 -16.83 13.96
N VAL A 70 6.47 -15.84 13.98
CA VAL A 70 7.90 -16.13 14.16
C VAL A 70 8.25 -16.51 15.60
N GLY A 71 7.43 -16.11 16.58
CA GLY A 71 7.64 -16.39 18.00
C GLY A 71 8.89 -15.72 18.56
N ASP A 72 9.27 -16.11 19.79
CA ASP A 72 10.36 -15.45 20.54
C ASP A 72 11.75 -15.63 19.90
N SER A 73 11.96 -16.64 19.08
CA SER A 73 13.21 -16.91 18.37
C SER A 73 13.35 -16.13 17.05
N GLY A 74 12.26 -15.54 16.55
CA GLY A 74 12.25 -14.73 15.34
C GLY A 74 12.30 -13.23 15.63
N GLN A 75 12.48 -12.43 14.57
CA GLN A 75 12.58 -10.99 14.69
C GLN A 75 11.86 -10.29 13.55
N ILE A 76 11.15 -9.20 13.87
CA ILE A 76 10.52 -8.32 12.90
C ILE A 76 11.20 -6.95 12.94
N ILE A 77 11.47 -6.39 11.77
CA ILE A 77 11.84 -4.98 11.61
C ILE A 77 10.74 -4.32 10.78
N GLY A 78 9.98 -3.41 11.39
CA GLY A 78 8.96 -2.59 10.72
C GLY A 78 9.51 -1.21 10.40
N ILE A 79 9.31 -0.74 9.18
CA ILE A 79 9.82 0.55 8.69
C ILE A 79 8.69 1.38 8.12
N ASP A 80 8.64 2.66 8.47
CA ASP A 80 7.71 3.62 7.89
C ASP A 80 8.29 5.03 7.87
N ILE A 81 7.80 5.89 6.96
CA ILE A 81 8.14 7.32 6.91
C ILE A 81 7.20 8.19 7.75
N ALA A 82 6.03 7.68 8.13
CA ALA A 82 4.99 8.36 8.90
C ALA A 82 5.20 8.13 10.41
N SER A 83 5.69 9.15 11.10
CA SER A 83 6.01 9.04 12.53
C SER A 83 4.77 8.83 13.41
N GLY A 84 3.61 9.39 13.02
CA GLY A 84 2.35 9.24 13.71
C GLY A 84 1.82 7.80 13.64
N LEU A 85 1.89 7.16 12.45
CA LEU A 85 1.52 5.75 12.34
C LEU A 85 2.44 4.85 13.17
N LEU A 86 3.75 5.11 13.18
CA LEU A 86 4.70 4.38 14.03
C LEU A 86 4.43 4.58 15.53
N ALA A 87 3.89 5.72 15.95
CA ALA A 87 3.50 5.93 17.34
C ALA A 87 2.33 4.99 17.71
N VAL A 88 1.33 4.88 16.84
CA VAL A 88 0.22 3.92 17.02
C VAL A 88 0.74 2.48 17.02
N ALA A 89 1.64 2.13 16.11
CA ALA A 89 2.25 0.80 16.07
C ALA A 89 2.98 0.45 17.38
N ARG A 90 3.77 1.39 17.95
CA ARG A 90 4.46 1.17 19.23
C ARG A 90 3.48 0.88 20.37
N GLN A 91 2.37 1.63 20.43
CA GLN A 91 1.34 1.40 21.45
C GLN A 91 0.73 0.00 21.30
N LYS A 92 0.33 -0.38 20.08
CA LYS A 92 -0.27 -1.71 19.81
C LYS A 92 0.69 -2.86 20.14
N ILE A 93 1.98 -2.70 19.83
CA ILE A 93 3.03 -3.69 20.15
C ILE A 93 3.20 -3.84 21.67
N ALA A 94 3.20 -2.72 22.40
CA ALA A 94 3.29 -2.72 23.85
C ALA A 94 2.05 -3.38 24.48
N ASP A 95 0.85 -3.05 24.02
CA ASP A 95 -0.41 -3.63 24.50
C ASP A 95 -0.47 -5.14 24.23
N ALA A 96 0.08 -5.59 23.09
CA ALA A 96 0.19 -7.01 22.73
C ALA A 96 1.36 -7.73 23.46
N ARG A 97 2.19 -7.01 24.21
CA ARG A 97 3.38 -7.53 24.93
C ARG A 97 4.37 -8.25 24.01
N LEU A 98 4.55 -7.77 22.77
CA LEU A 98 5.47 -8.33 21.81
C LEU A 98 6.86 -7.69 21.98
N ASN A 99 7.90 -8.52 22.14
CA ASN A 99 9.27 -8.06 22.39
C ASN A 99 10.21 -8.31 21.19
N ASN A 100 9.70 -8.93 20.13
CA ASN A 100 10.44 -9.34 18.94
C ASN A 100 10.24 -8.41 17.74
N ILE A 101 9.70 -7.20 17.95
CA ILE A 101 9.49 -6.19 16.92
C ILE A 101 10.32 -4.95 17.18
N THR A 102 11.08 -4.51 16.18
CA THR A 102 11.79 -3.23 16.17
C THR A 102 11.20 -2.31 15.10
N LEU A 103 10.75 -1.11 15.49
CA LEU A 103 10.24 -0.11 14.55
C LEU A 103 11.28 0.95 14.23
N LYS A 104 11.44 1.31 12.95
CA LYS A 104 12.37 2.34 12.48
C LYS A 104 11.63 3.39 11.64
N LEU A 105 11.87 4.66 11.94
CA LEU A 105 11.45 5.77 11.08
C LEU A 105 12.51 5.93 9.98
N ALA A 106 12.19 5.46 8.77
CA ALA A 106 13.10 5.52 7.61
C ALA A 106 12.32 5.44 6.30
N ASP A 107 12.99 5.84 5.21
CA ASP A 107 12.51 5.70 3.84
C ASP A 107 12.89 4.32 3.30
N ILE A 108 11.90 3.56 2.86
CA ILE A 108 12.08 2.18 2.38
C ILE A 108 12.80 2.08 1.02
N GLU A 109 12.93 3.19 0.29
CA GLU A 109 13.65 3.25 -0.99
C GLU A 109 15.16 3.46 -0.84
N VAL A 110 15.64 3.83 0.37
CA VAL A 110 17.07 4.12 0.62
C VAL A 110 17.63 3.35 1.83
N LEU A 111 17.11 2.14 2.05
CA LEU A 111 17.57 1.27 3.13
C LEU A 111 18.97 0.72 2.86
N ASN A 112 19.73 0.54 3.95
CA ASN A 112 21.05 -0.06 3.92
C ASN A 112 21.11 -1.20 4.96
N PHE A 113 20.56 -2.35 4.59
CA PHE A 113 20.76 -3.60 5.34
C PHE A 113 21.84 -4.44 4.64
N ALA A 114 22.47 -5.32 5.39
CA ALA A 114 23.37 -6.31 4.82
C ALA A 114 22.60 -7.24 3.86
N GLU A 115 23.26 -7.66 2.81
CA GLU A 115 22.70 -8.68 1.92
C GLU A 115 22.40 -9.97 2.70
N ASN A 116 21.39 -10.69 2.26
CA ASN A 116 21.00 -11.99 2.84
C ASN A 116 20.71 -11.93 4.35
N SER A 117 20.05 -10.86 4.81
CA SER A 117 19.77 -10.64 6.24
C SER A 117 18.33 -10.93 6.66
N PHE A 118 17.43 -11.22 5.72
CA PHE A 118 16.03 -11.52 6.01
C PHE A 118 15.53 -12.77 5.29
N ASP A 119 14.73 -13.56 5.99
CA ASP A 119 14.01 -14.72 5.41
C ASP A 119 12.79 -14.28 4.61
N CYS A 120 12.13 -13.21 5.07
CA CYS A 120 10.95 -12.64 4.42
C CYS A 120 11.04 -11.12 4.36
N VAL A 121 10.62 -10.54 3.24
CA VAL A 121 10.36 -9.10 3.07
C VAL A 121 8.90 -8.95 2.68
N MET A 122 8.15 -8.08 3.35
CA MET A 122 6.73 -7.85 3.07
C MET A 122 6.46 -6.36 2.84
N CYS A 123 5.54 -6.07 1.90
CA CYS A 123 5.04 -4.72 1.66
C CYS A 123 3.54 -4.80 1.36
N CYS A 124 2.72 -4.29 2.28
CA CYS A 124 1.27 -4.32 2.17
C CYS A 124 0.73 -2.96 1.73
N SER A 125 0.10 -2.91 0.54
CA SER A 125 -0.65 -1.75 0.03
C SER A 125 0.15 -0.45 -0.15
N ALA A 126 1.48 -0.51 -0.27
CA ALA A 126 2.32 0.69 -0.34
C ALA A 126 3.08 0.87 -1.66
N LEU A 127 3.17 -0.16 -2.52
CA LEU A 127 3.92 -0.07 -3.79
C LEU A 127 3.57 1.18 -4.64
N PRO A 128 2.30 1.57 -4.80
CA PRO A 128 1.96 2.76 -5.60
C PRO A 128 2.52 4.08 -5.06
N LEU A 129 3.00 4.10 -3.81
CA LEU A 129 3.53 5.29 -3.15
C LEU A 129 5.04 5.48 -3.38
N LEU A 130 5.69 4.52 -4.04
CA LEU A 130 7.13 4.52 -4.29
C LEU A 130 7.47 5.29 -5.57
N THR A 131 8.69 5.78 -5.64
CA THR A 131 9.17 6.58 -6.77
C THR A 131 9.84 5.74 -7.86
N ASP A 132 10.47 4.62 -7.51
CA ASP A 132 11.11 3.67 -8.44
C ASP A 132 10.91 2.22 -8.00
N VAL A 133 9.70 1.70 -8.18
CA VAL A 133 9.34 0.33 -7.79
C VAL A 133 10.30 -0.74 -8.34
N PRO A 134 10.75 -0.70 -9.62
CA PRO A 134 11.73 -1.66 -10.11
C PRO A 134 13.07 -1.63 -9.38
N ALA A 135 13.58 -0.46 -9.02
CA ALA A 135 14.83 -0.33 -8.26
C ALA A 135 14.65 -0.83 -6.82
N ASP A 136 13.52 -0.49 -6.19
CA ASP A 136 13.19 -0.90 -4.83
C ASP A 136 13.06 -2.42 -4.70
N LEU A 137 12.40 -3.07 -5.65
CA LEU A 137 12.29 -4.53 -5.67
C LEU A 137 13.66 -5.22 -5.80
N ARG A 138 14.59 -4.66 -6.61
CA ARG A 138 15.98 -5.17 -6.70
C ARG A 138 16.73 -4.96 -5.39
N LEU A 139 16.57 -3.79 -4.75
CA LEU A 139 17.15 -3.51 -3.43
C LEU A 139 16.65 -4.51 -2.39
N TRP A 140 15.34 -4.72 -2.30
CA TRP A 140 14.73 -5.64 -1.35
C TRP A 140 15.09 -7.11 -1.64
N HIS A 141 15.27 -7.45 -2.93
CA HIS A 141 15.81 -8.77 -3.33
C HIS A 141 17.20 -9.02 -2.75
N SER A 142 18.09 -8.00 -2.70
CA SER A 142 19.42 -8.16 -2.13
C SER A 142 19.38 -8.50 -0.62
N PHE A 143 18.38 -7.99 0.10
CA PHE A 143 18.22 -8.22 1.53
C PHE A 143 17.77 -9.65 1.87
N LEU A 144 17.13 -10.34 0.95
CA LEU A 144 16.65 -11.70 1.17
C LEU A 144 17.80 -12.72 1.17
N VAL A 145 17.73 -13.70 2.06
CA VAL A 145 18.58 -14.90 1.97
C VAL A 145 18.27 -15.71 0.71
N PRO A 146 19.18 -16.55 0.21
CA PRO A 146 18.85 -17.49 -0.87
C PRO A 146 17.61 -18.32 -0.52
N GLY A 147 16.62 -18.32 -1.41
CA GLY A 147 15.31 -18.96 -1.18
C GLY A 147 14.35 -18.20 -0.27
N GLY A 148 14.76 -17.04 0.27
CA GLY A 148 13.89 -16.13 1.02
C GLY A 148 12.74 -15.61 0.18
N LYS A 149 11.67 -15.16 0.84
CA LYS A 149 10.42 -14.78 0.18
C LYS A 149 10.16 -13.28 0.23
N ILE A 150 9.63 -12.74 -0.87
CA ILE A 150 8.93 -11.46 -0.84
C ILE A 150 7.42 -11.71 -0.83
N GLY A 151 6.67 -10.92 -0.06
CA GLY A 151 5.22 -10.87 -0.08
C GLY A 151 4.73 -9.45 -0.36
N LEU A 152 3.86 -9.32 -1.35
CA LEU A 152 3.26 -8.03 -1.72
C LEU A 152 1.74 -8.15 -1.68
N CYS A 153 1.08 -7.11 -1.15
CA CYS A 153 -0.34 -6.91 -1.32
C CYS A 153 -0.54 -5.70 -2.22
N VAL A 154 -1.13 -5.91 -3.40
CA VAL A 154 -1.36 -4.89 -4.42
C VAL A 154 -2.77 -5.02 -5.01
N PHE A 155 -3.22 -4.00 -5.75
CA PHE A 155 -4.60 -3.92 -6.21
C PHE A 155 -4.68 -4.00 -7.73
N ALA A 156 -5.82 -4.53 -8.22
CA ALA A 156 -6.14 -4.53 -9.64
C ALA A 156 -6.28 -3.10 -10.18
N ASP A 157 -6.08 -2.92 -11.47
CA ASP A 157 -6.30 -1.64 -12.16
C ASP A 157 -7.79 -1.24 -12.22
N THR A 158 -8.68 -2.17 -11.93
CA THR A 158 -10.12 -1.94 -11.76
C THR A 158 -10.51 -1.56 -10.32
N ALA A 159 -9.58 -1.68 -9.36
CA ALA A 159 -9.88 -1.48 -7.96
C ALA A 159 -10.04 0.02 -7.60
N PHE A 160 -10.94 0.26 -6.63
CA PHE A 160 -11.29 1.59 -6.13
C PHE A 160 -11.96 2.46 -7.19
N VAL A 161 -13.25 2.23 -7.42
CA VAL A 161 -14.05 2.88 -8.48
C VAL A 161 -13.83 4.39 -8.57
N HIS A 162 -13.73 5.09 -7.45
CA HIS A 162 -13.44 6.53 -7.41
C HIS A 162 -12.08 6.86 -8.04
N GLY A 163 -11.04 6.07 -7.76
CA GLY A 163 -9.71 6.23 -8.34
C GLY A 163 -9.69 5.91 -9.84
N VAL A 164 -10.41 4.87 -10.26
CA VAL A 164 -10.53 4.46 -11.68
C VAL A 164 -11.20 5.56 -12.49
N VAL A 165 -12.32 6.10 -12.00
CA VAL A 165 -13.04 7.19 -12.67
C VAL A 165 -12.20 8.46 -12.68
N LEU A 166 -11.53 8.80 -11.59
CA LEU A 166 -10.64 9.96 -11.53
C LEU A 166 -9.51 9.88 -12.57
N GLN A 167 -8.87 8.71 -12.70
CA GLN A 167 -7.83 8.48 -13.72
C GLN A 167 -8.40 8.62 -15.15
N LYS A 168 -9.61 8.07 -15.40
CA LYS A 168 -10.29 8.20 -16.69
C LYS A 168 -10.52 9.66 -17.06
N VAL A 169 -11.02 10.47 -16.13
CA VAL A 169 -11.26 11.90 -16.35
C VAL A 169 -9.94 12.67 -16.50
N ALA A 170 -8.96 12.43 -15.64
CA ALA A 170 -7.65 13.10 -15.71
C ALA A 170 -6.97 12.94 -17.10
N ARG A 171 -7.08 11.75 -17.70
CA ARG A 171 -6.54 11.49 -19.06
C ARG A 171 -7.15 12.37 -20.14
N ARG A 172 -8.40 12.84 -20.02
CA ARG A 172 -9.02 13.78 -20.97
C ARG A 172 -8.34 15.13 -20.97
N TYR A 173 -7.68 15.47 -19.87
CA TYR A 173 -6.90 16.70 -19.70
C TYR A 173 -5.39 16.47 -19.87
N GLY A 174 -4.98 15.32 -20.45
CA GLY A 174 -3.59 14.99 -20.69
C GLY A 174 -2.80 14.62 -19.42
N ILE A 175 -3.50 14.37 -18.29
CA ILE A 175 -2.88 14.02 -17.01
C ILE A 175 -2.96 12.52 -16.81
N ASN A 176 -1.81 11.90 -16.60
CA ASN A 176 -1.71 10.48 -16.25
C ASN A 176 -1.47 10.32 -14.74
N LEU A 177 -2.48 9.82 -14.03
CA LEU A 177 -2.40 9.50 -12.61
C LEU A 177 -2.01 8.02 -12.48
N THR A 178 -0.76 7.76 -12.10
CA THR A 178 -0.23 6.39 -12.00
C THR A 178 -0.43 5.84 -10.60
N MET A 179 -1.37 4.92 -10.40
CA MET A 179 -1.59 4.25 -9.10
C MET A 179 -1.38 2.73 -9.16
N SER A 180 -1.73 2.08 -10.28
CA SER A 180 -1.65 0.62 -10.41
C SER A 180 -0.97 0.18 -11.72
N ASP A 181 -0.31 1.07 -12.41
CA ASP A 181 0.24 0.81 -13.75
C ASP A 181 1.20 -0.38 -13.79
N LEU A 182 1.98 -0.58 -12.71
CA LEU A 182 2.98 -1.63 -12.64
C LEU A 182 2.45 -2.96 -12.08
N THR A 183 1.32 -2.94 -11.37
CA THR A 183 0.82 -4.10 -10.59
C THR A 183 -0.64 -4.43 -10.83
N GLY A 184 -1.34 -3.68 -11.68
CA GLY A 184 -2.79 -3.75 -11.85
C GLY A 184 -3.33 -5.03 -12.48
N THR A 185 -2.47 -5.95 -12.94
CA THR A 185 -2.85 -7.29 -13.39
C THR A 185 -1.83 -8.33 -12.91
N PRO A 186 -2.22 -9.63 -12.82
CA PRO A 186 -1.29 -10.70 -12.48
C PRO A 186 -0.07 -10.77 -13.39
N ASP A 187 -0.22 -10.52 -14.69
CA ASP A 187 0.88 -10.55 -15.66
C ASP A 187 1.86 -9.39 -15.44
N LYS A 188 1.36 -8.19 -15.12
CA LYS A 188 2.20 -7.06 -14.72
C LYS A 188 3.01 -7.39 -13.45
N CYS A 189 2.38 -7.97 -12.44
CA CYS A 189 3.07 -8.40 -11.22
C CYS A 189 4.16 -9.44 -11.52
N ARG A 190 3.88 -10.44 -12.36
CA ARG A 190 4.86 -11.45 -12.77
C ARG A 190 6.03 -10.83 -13.50
N SER A 191 5.77 -10.00 -14.51
CA SER A 191 6.80 -9.32 -15.30
C SER A 191 7.71 -8.47 -14.41
N LEU A 192 7.11 -7.65 -13.53
CA LEU A 192 7.80 -6.76 -12.62
C LEU A 192 8.77 -7.53 -11.70
N LEU A 193 8.28 -8.59 -11.04
CA LEU A 193 9.08 -9.40 -10.13
C LEU A 193 10.15 -10.22 -10.85
N THR A 194 9.84 -10.79 -12.02
CA THR A 194 10.83 -11.52 -12.84
C THR A 194 11.96 -10.59 -13.23
N THR A 195 11.66 -9.36 -13.68
CA THR A 195 12.67 -8.35 -14.05
C THR A 195 13.53 -7.93 -12.86
N ALA A 196 12.98 -7.96 -11.65
CA ALA A 196 13.73 -7.68 -10.42
C ALA A 196 14.54 -8.88 -9.88
N GLY A 197 14.50 -10.05 -10.54
CA GLY A 197 15.29 -11.23 -10.20
C GLY A 197 14.55 -12.30 -9.39
N TYR A 198 13.28 -12.09 -9.07
CA TYR A 198 12.49 -13.08 -8.31
C TYR A 198 12.01 -14.24 -9.18
N ARG A 199 11.78 -15.38 -8.55
CA ARG A 199 11.34 -16.64 -9.18
C ARG A 199 10.15 -17.22 -8.40
N ASN A 200 9.54 -18.28 -8.95
CA ASN A 200 8.44 -19.01 -8.30
C ASN A 200 7.33 -18.05 -7.83
N ILE A 201 6.86 -17.21 -8.76
CA ILE A 201 5.88 -16.16 -8.47
C ILE A 201 4.48 -16.78 -8.40
N GLU A 202 3.91 -16.78 -7.21
CA GLU A 202 2.55 -17.21 -6.90
C GLU A 202 1.66 -15.98 -6.67
N ILE A 203 0.46 -15.98 -7.24
CA ILE A 203 -0.48 -14.86 -7.11
C ILE A 203 -1.83 -15.42 -6.69
N THR A 204 -2.28 -15.02 -5.51
CA THR A 204 -3.64 -15.27 -5.02
C THR A 204 -4.48 -14.02 -5.26
N THR A 205 -5.64 -14.20 -5.89
CA THR A 205 -6.58 -13.10 -6.16
C THR A 205 -7.77 -13.21 -5.21
N GLU A 206 -8.08 -12.13 -4.52
CA GLU A 206 -9.23 -12.05 -3.62
C GLU A 206 -10.06 -10.80 -3.90
N GLN A 207 -11.37 -10.88 -3.62
CA GLN A 207 -12.31 -9.80 -3.82
C GLN A 207 -12.86 -9.30 -2.48
N TYR A 208 -12.62 -8.02 -2.19
CA TYR A 208 -13.13 -7.33 -0.98
C TYR A 208 -14.16 -6.24 -1.33
N GLY A 209 -14.61 -6.20 -2.58
CA GLY A 209 -15.52 -5.16 -3.06
C GLY A 209 -16.90 -5.19 -2.42
N SER A 210 -17.57 -4.08 -2.52
CA SER A 210 -18.94 -3.91 -2.04
C SER A 210 -19.67 -2.83 -2.82
N TYR A 211 -20.99 -2.84 -2.77
CA TYR A 211 -21.76 -1.73 -3.30
C TYR A 211 -21.68 -0.51 -2.38
N ILE A 212 -21.45 0.66 -2.97
CA ILE A 212 -21.42 1.96 -2.29
C ILE A 212 -22.51 2.85 -2.86
N SER A 213 -22.99 3.81 -2.06
CA SER A 213 -23.96 4.79 -2.50
C SER A 213 -23.27 6.01 -3.14
N LEU A 214 -23.92 6.61 -4.13
CA LEU A 214 -23.37 7.79 -4.82
C LEU A 214 -23.66 9.11 -4.08
N ASP A 215 -24.67 9.13 -3.18
CA ASP A 215 -25.08 10.33 -2.44
C ASP A 215 -23.87 10.98 -1.74
N SER A 216 -23.78 12.25 -1.64
CA SER A 216 -22.76 13.08 -0.95
C SER A 216 -21.30 12.55 -0.95
N SER A 217 -21.08 11.30 -1.37
CA SER A 217 -19.77 10.65 -1.37
C SER A 217 -18.91 11.05 -2.57
N ALA A 218 -19.51 11.43 -3.72
CA ALA A 218 -18.77 11.77 -4.94
C ALA A 218 -17.96 13.07 -4.76
N ASP A 219 -18.60 14.15 -4.29
CA ASP A 219 -17.90 15.40 -3.97
C ASP A 219 -16.82 15.19 -2.92
N LYS A 220 -17.16 14.51 -1.83
CA LYS A 220 -16.21 14.19 -0.78
C LYS A 220 -15.04 13.33 -1.26
N SER A 221 -15.30 12.38 -2.16
CA SER A 221 -14.25 11.53 -2.73
C SER A 221 -13.34 12.30 -3.68
N TRP A 222 -13.88 13.23 -4.49
CA TRP A 222 -13.09 14.15 -5.29
C TRP A 222 -12.16 14.98 -4.41
N ASP A 223 -12.72 15.70 -3.42
CA ASP A 223 -11.96 16.58 -2.54
C ASP A 223 -10.91 15.80 -1.71
N THR A 224 -11.24 14.59 -1.26
CA THR A 224 -10.29 13.71 -0.56
C THR A 224 -9.17 13.24 -1.48
N SER A 225 -9.47 12.90 -2.74
CA SER A 225 -8.47 12.47 -3.71
C SER A 225 -7.47 13.57 -4.01
N LEU A 226 -7.92 14.81 -4.16
CA LEU A 226 -7.04 15.95 -4.41
C LEU A 226 -6.11 16.30 -3.25
N GLN A 227 -6.36 15.78 -2.05
CA GLN A 227 -5.43 15.90 -0.91
C GLN A 227 -4.27 14.91 -1.00
N HIS A 228 -4.34 13.94 -1.90
CA HIS A 228 -3.28 12.95 -2.06
C HIS A 228 -2.25 13.39 -3.09
N PRO A 229 -0.94 13.34 -2.81
CA PRO A 229 0.11 13.83 -3.71
C PRO A 229 0.08 13.27 -5.12
N HIS A 230 -0.38 12.05 -5.34
CA HIS A 230 -0.55 11.47 -6.68
C HIS A 230 -1.57 12.21 -7.55
N CYS A 231 -2.52 12.92 -6.94
CA CYS A 231 -3.55 13.68 -7.65
C CYS A 231 -3.20 15.17 -7.84
N TYR A 232 -2.08 15.63 -7.28
CA TYR A 232 -1.66 17.04 -7.41
C TYR A 232 -1.48 17.52 -8.85
N PRO A 233 -1.15 16.71 -9.85
CA PRO A 233 -1.16 17.14 -11.24
C PRO A 233 -2.50 17.76 -11.69
N LEU A 234 -3.63 17.31 -11.13
CA LEU A 234 -4.94 17.90 -11.40
C LEU A 234 -5.06 19.36 -10.88
N LEU A 235 -4.40 19.68 -9.77
CA LEU A 235 -4.41 21.03 -9.20
C LEU A 235 -3.66 22.07 -10.05
N ASN A 236 -2.91 21.62 -11.07
CA ASN A 236 -2.24 22.50 -12.03
C ASN A 236 -3.18 22.91 -13.19
N LEU A 237 -4.38 22.35 -13.29
CA LEU A 237 -5.38 22.77 -14.27
C LEU A 237 -5.87 24.18 -13.97
N PRO A 238 -6.22 24.98 -15.00
CA PRO A 238 -6.99 26.19 -14.82
C PRO A 238 -8.27 25.91 -14.02
N SER A 239 -8.69 26.86 -13.19
CA SER A 239 -9.86 26.66 -12.30
C SER A 239 -11.12 26.20 -13.05
N GLN A 240 -11.35 26.74 -14.25
CA GLN A 240 -12.49 26.35 -15.08
C GLN A 240 -12.39 24.87 -15.54
N ASP A 241 -11.20 24.42 -15.91
CA ASP A 241 -10.98 23.02 -16.32
C ASP A 241 -11.07 22.07 -15.13
N LEU A 242 -10.60 22.49 -13.95
CA LEU A 242 -10.72 21.71 -12.73
C LEU A 242 -12.18 21.51 -12.32
N GLU A 243 -13.02 22.56 -12.37
CA GLU A 243 -14.46 22.46 -12.12
C GLU A 243 -15.15 21.58 -13.15
N LYS A 244 -14.78 21.70 -14.43
CA LYS A 244 -15.30 20.85 -15.49
C LYS A 244 -14.90 19.38 -15.26
N ALA A 245 -13.65 19.11 -14.90
CA ALA A 245 -13.18 17.76 -14.59
C ALA A 245 -13.94 17.17 -13.38
N LYS A 246 -14.26 17.98 -12.36
CA LYS A 246 -15.09 17.55 -11.23
C LYS A 246 -16.51 17.18 -11.69
N ALA A 247 -17.13 17.98 -12.53
CA ALA A 247 -18.45 17.70 -13.07
C ALA A 247 -18.46 16.40 -13.90
N GLU A 248 -17.47 16.22 -14.78
CA GLU A 248 -17.31 14.99 -15.58
C GLU A 248 -17.07 13.77 -14.69
N TYR A 249 -16.32 13.90 -13.59
CA TYR A 249 -16.10 12.83 -12.64
C TYR A 249 -17.40 12.38 -11.97
N ILE A 250 -18.24 13.33 -11.56
CA ILE A 250 -19.55 13.04 -10.96
C ILE A 250 -20.47 12.37 -11.98
N GLU A 251 -20.52 12.89 -13.22
CA GLU A 251 -21.30 12.32 -14.30
C GLU A 251 -20.88 10.87 -14.61
N GLU A 252 -19.58 10.60 -14.72
CA GLU A 252 -19.07 9.25 -14.93
C GLU A 252 -19.48 8.30 -13.80
N LEU A 253 -19.41 8.73 -12.55
CA LEU A 253 -19.88 7.92 -11.42
C LEU A 253 -21.39 7.65 -11.49
N GLN A 254 -22.20 8.64 -11.93
CA GLN A 254 -23.63 8.47 -12.11
C GLN A 254 -23.97 7.39 -13.13
N THR A 255 -23.18 7.24 -14.19
CA THR A 255 -23.36 6.19 -15.20
C THR A 255 -23.16 4.77 -14.65
N LEU A 256 -22.49 4.63 -13.52
CA LEU A 256 -22.20 3.35 -12.88
C LEU A 256 -23.24 2.96 -11.81
N VAL A 257 -24.22 3.81 -11.54
CA VAL A 257 -25.25 3.55 -10.53
C VAL A 257 -26.20 2.46 -11.00
N THR A 258 -26.40 1.48 -10.13
CA THR A 258 -27.40 0.43 -10.27
C THR A 258 -28.43 0.51 -9.14
N ASP A 259 -29.45 -0.33 -9.14
CA ASP A 259 -30.41 -0.48 -8.06
C ASP A 259 -29.77 -0.87 -6.72
N LYS A 260 -28.55 -1.46 -6.74
CA LYS A 260 -27.75 -1.81 -5.55
C LYS A 260 -26.75 -0.74 -5.17
N GLY A 261 -26.60 0.33 -5.94
CA GLY A 261 -25.54 1.33 -5.86
C GLY A 261 -24.45 1.10 -6.89
N ILE A 262 -23.26 1.68 -6.65
CA ILE A 262 -22.08 1.51 -7.49
C ILE A 262 -21.24 0.36 -6.93
N TRP A 263 -20.86 -0.58 -7.80
CA TRP A 263 -19.90 -1.62 -7.43
C TRP A 263 -18.50 -0.99 -7.26
N ASN A 264 -18.00 -0.98 -6.03
CA ASN A 264 -16.63 -0.62 -5.72
C ASN A 264 -15.79 -1.90 -5.74
N ASP A 265 -15.14 -2.16 -6.87
CA ASP A 265 -14.19 -3.25 -6.99
C ASP A 265 -13.03 -3.04 -6.03
N MET A 266 -12.64 -4.07 -5.30
CA MET A 266 -11.48 -4.09 -4.42
C MET A 266 -10.68 -5.38 -4.64
N THR A 267 -10.57 -5.81 -5.89
CA THR A 267 -9.75 -6.96 -6.29
C THR A 267 -8.31 -6.73 -5.86
N THR A 268 -7.82 -7.65 -5.06
CA THR A 268 -6.52 -7.60 -4.40
C THR A 268 -5.69 -8.79 -4.84
N TYR A 269 -4.42 -8.54 -5.16
CA TYR A 269 -3.43 -9.59 -5.45
C TYR A 269 -2.46 -9.71 -4.28
N PHE A 270 -2.40 -10.90 -3.71
CA PHE A 270 -1.33 -11.31 -2.80
C PHE A 270 -0.28 -12.04 -3.63
N VAL A 271 0.86 -11.42 -3.77
CA VAL A 271 1.95 -11.90 -4.63
C VAL A 271 3.09 -12.38 -3.75
N VAL A 272 3.45 -13.64 -3.88
CA VAL A 272 4.60 -14.24 -3.19
C VAL A 272 5.61 -14.70 -4.21
N ALA A 273 6.88 -14.38 -3.99
CA ALA A 273 7.96 -14.83 -4.87
C ALA A 273 9.22 -15.13 -4.06
N ARG A 274 10.20 -15.80 -4.67
CA ARG A 274 11.46 -16.20 -4.02
C ARG A 274 12.66 -15.53 -4.68
N LYS A 275 13.68 -15.28 -3.83
CA LYS A 275 15.02 -14.98 -4.29
C LYS A 275 15.66 -16.22 -4.92
#